data_86faed79bf99ade37a5395d3fc7e2d0b
#
_entry.id   86faed79bf99ade37a5395d3fc7e2d0b
#
_cell.length_a   1.000
_cell.length_b   1.000
_cell.length_c   1.000
_cell.angle_alpha   90.00
_cell.angle_beta   90.00
_cell.angle_gamma   90.00
#
_symmetry.space_group_name_H-M   'P 1'
#
loop_
_entity.id
_entity.type
_entity.pdbx_description
1 polymer ?
#
loop_
_entity_poly.entity_id
_entity_poly.type
_entity_poly.pdbx_seq_one_letter_code
_entity_poly.pdbx_strand_id
1 'polypeptide(L)'
;NRLGAVGGGWRVAITTLMNERVAIGAGGGAGRFRDLLKLARETKRNGRAAIEDSSVRQKLADFYIRSQGLQYTGYRTLSALSRGATPGPEGSIGKAVGAPLGQEMASFAMEMQGVMGAVDDESVSPQAGLWQEMYLGTPGIRIAGGTDEILKNIIAERVLRLPPEIRVDKDRPFREIPTGSTKK
;
A
#
# COMPACT_ATOMS: atom_id res chain seq x y z
N ASN A 1 -2.28 27.35 18.46
CA ASN A 1 -2.88 26.01 18.57
C ASN A 1 -1.76 24.96 18.60
N ARG A 2 -1.49 24.41 19.80
CA ARG A 2 -0.48 23.36 19.99
C ARG A 2 -1.16 22.05 20.35
N LEU A 3 -0.74 20.95 19.72
CA LEU A 3 -1.15 19.59 20.06
C LEU A 3 -0.07 18.93 20.90
N GLY A 4 -0.44 18.46 22.09
CA GLY A 4 0.46 17.81 23.04
C GLY A 4 1.36 18.74 23.85
N ALA A 5 2.23 18.15 24.66
CA ALA A 5 3.19 18.87 25.50
C ALA A 5 4.36 19.44 24.69
N VAL A 6 5.05 20.44 25.24
CA VAL A 6 6.32 20.96 24.69
C VAL A 6 7.32 19.81 24.63
N GLY A 7 8.02 19.63 23.50
CA GLY A 7 8.93 18.51 23.25
C GLY A 7 8.25 17.17 22.88
N GLY A 8 6.89 17.08 22.93
CA GLY A 8 6.15 15.85 22.63
C GLY A 8 5.77 15.64 21.17
N GLY A 9 6.25 16.47 20.23
CA GLY A 9 5.84 16.47 18.83
C GLY A 9 6.05 15.14 18.10
N TRP A 10 7.14 14.44 18.41
CA TRP A 10 7.40 13.11 17.82
C TRP A 10 6.29 12.10 18.14
N ARG A 11 5.82 12.07 19.40
CA ARG A 11 4.73 11.18 19.81
C ARG A 11 3.42 11.51 19.08
N VAL A 12 3.12 12.81 18.89
CA VAL A 12 1.95 13.26 18.14
C VAL A 12 2.05 12.81 16.68
N ALA A 13 3.21 13.03 16.04
CA ALA A 13 3.45 12.61 14.65
C ALA A 13 3.30 11.09 14.46
N ILE A 14 3.87 10.28 15.36
CA ILE A 14 3.74 8.82 15.29
C ILE A 14 2.28 8.37 15.42
N THR A 15 1.49 9.00 16.28
CA THR A 15 0.06 8.69 16.42
C THR A 15 -0.67 8.95 15.10
N THR A 16 -0.41 10.08 14.45
CA THR A 16 -0.98 10.42 13.14
C THR A 16 -0.60 9.39 12.08
N LEU A 17 0.70 9.07 11.97
CA LEU A 17 1.20 8.10 10.98
C LEU A 17 0.63 6.69 11.17
N MET A 18 0.41 6.26 12.42
CA MET A 18 -0.20 4.95 12.68
C MET A 18 -1.64 4.89 12.21
N ASN A 19 -2.43 5.94 12.44
CA ASN A 19 -3.81 6.01 11.96
C ASN A 19 -3.88 6.11 10.43
N GLU A 20 -2.99 6.89 9.81
CA GLU A 20 -2.87 6.99 8.35
C GLU A 20 -2.58 5.63 7.70
N ARG A 21 -1.67 4.84 8.26
CA ARG A 21 -1.35 3.49 7.76
C ARG A 21 -2.56 2.55 7.79
N VAL A 22 -3.35 2.61 8.85
CA VAL A 22 -4.58 1.82 8.95
C VAL A 22 -5.58 2.26 7.86
N ALA A 23 -5.76 3.56 7.67
CA ALA A 23 -6.65 4.10 6.65
C ALA A 23 -6.21 3.73 5.23
N ILE A 24 -4.93 3.90 4.89
CA ILE A 24 -4.37 3.52 3.58
C ILE A 24 -4.46 2.01 3.38
N GLY A 25 -4.10 1.22 4.39
CA GLY A 25 -4.14 -0.24 4.32
C GLY A 25 -5.55 -0.81 4.15
N ALA A 26 -6.56 -0.16 4.73
CA ALA A 26 -7.96 -0.58 4.61
C ALA A 26 -8.57 -0.25 3.23
N GLY A 27 -8.09 0.83 2.56
CA GLY A 27 -8.61 1.27 1.25
C GLY A 27 -7.98 0.55 0.05
N GLY A 28 -6.94 -0.24 0.26
CA GLY A 28 -6.02 -0.58 -0.86
C GLY A 28 -6.49 -1.79 -1.68
N GLY A 29 -6.56 -2.68 -1.94
CA GLY A 29 -6.56 -3.76 -2.95
C GLY A 29 -7.89 -4.52 -3.08
N ALA A 30 -8.56 -4.89 -1.98
CA ALA A 30 -9.71 -5.80 -2.06
C ALA A 30 -10.94 -5.22 -2.80
N GLY A 31 -11.18 -3.91 -2.66
CA GLY A 31 -12.27 -3.24 -3.38
C GLY A 31 -12.02 -3.17 -4.89
N ARG A 32 -10.78 -2.88 -5.27
CA ARG A 32 -10.38 -2.69 -6.67
C ARG A 32 -10.30 -3.98 -7.48
N PHE A 33 -10.16 -5.14 -6.85
CA PHE A 33 -10.19 -6.41 -7.55
C PHE A 33 -11.50 -6.64 -8.33
N ARG A 34 -12.64 -6.21 -7.78
CA ARG A 34 -13.93 -6.34 -8.46
C ARG A 34 -14.00 -5.47 -9.73
N ASP A 35 -13.43 -4.26 -9.67
CA ASP A 35 -13.34 -3.36 -10.82
C ASP A 35 -12.43 -3.95 -11.90
N LEU A 36 -11.30 -4.54 -11.51
CA LEU A 36 -10.39 -5.23 -12.43
C LEU A 36 -11.06 -6.44 -13.09
N LEU A 37 -11.79 -7.24 -12.33
CA LEU A 37 -12.54 -8.37 -12.86
C LEU A 37 -13.62 -7.93 -13.85
N LYS A 38 -14.31 -6.81 -13.56
CA LYS A 38 -15.28 -6.20 -14.48
C LYS A 38 -14.58 -5.74 -15.76
N LEU A 39 -13.46 -5.03 -15.66
CA LEU A 39 -12.68 -4.61 -16.82
C LEU A 39 -12.29 -5.80 -17.70
N ALA A 40 -11.81 -6.91 -17.11
CA ALA A 40 -11.41 -8.11 -17.85
C ALA A 40 -12.57 -8.79 -18.60
N ARG A 41 -13.80 -8.64 -18.12
CA ARG A 41 -15.01 -9.13 -18.80
C ARG A 41 -15.46 -8.24 -19.96
N GLU A 42 -15.27 -6.94 -19.83
CA GLU A 42 -15.72 -5.92 -20.77
C GLU A 42 -14.69 -5.65 -21.88
N THR A 43 -13.39 -5.77 -21.57
CA THR A 43 -12.31 -5.55 -22.53
C THR A 43 -12.23 -6.69 -23.54
N LYS A 44 -12.19 -6.37 -24.83
CA LYS A 44 -12.00 -7.34 -25.89
C LYS A 44 -10.54 -7.33 -26.38
N ARG A 45 -9.96 -8.52 -26.46
CA ARG A 45 -8.64 -8.78 -27.06
C ARG A 45 -8.82 -9.83 -28.16
N ASN A 46 -8.42 -9.49 -29.38
CA ASN A 46 -8.58 -10.39 -30.55
C ASN A 46 -10.03 -10.90 -30.73
N GLY A 47 -11.02 -10.03 -30.49
CA GLY A 47 -12.44 -10.35 -30.64
C GLY A 47 -13.08 -11.14 -29.49
N ARG A 48 -12.32 -11.56 -28.47
CA ARG A 48 -12.78 -12.31 -27.31
C ARG A 48 -12.64 -11.48 -26.03
N ALA A 49 -13.45 -11.78 -25.00
CA ALA A 49 -13.29 -11.12 -23.71
C ALA A 49 -11.92 -11.46 -23.10
N ALA A 50 -11.23 -10.45 -22.53
CA ALA A 50 -9.88 -10.65 -21.97
C ALA A 50 -9.85 -11.74 -20.89
N ILE A 51 -10.93 -11.92 -20.12
CA ILE A 51 -11.06 -12.96 -19.11
C ILE A 51 -11.02 -14.39 -19.69
N GLU A 52 -11.25 -14.58 -20.98
CA GLU A 52 -11.15 -15.89 -21.64
C GLU A 52 -9.69 -16.33 -21.85
N ASP A 53 -8.76 -15.39 -21.80
CA ASP A 53 -7.32 -15.68 -21.87
C ASP A 53 -6.85 -16.32 -20.55
N SER A 54 -6.13 -17.44 -20.65
CA SER A 54 -5.62 -18.17 -19.48
C SER A 54 -4.62 -17.37 -18.67
N SER A 55 -3.77 -16.57 -19.32
CA SER A 55 -2.78 -15.71 -18.66
C SER A 55 -3.45 -14.61 -17.84
N VAL A 56 -4.51 -14.01 -18.39
CA VAL A 56 -5.34 -13.02 -17.68
C VAL A 56 -6.00 -13.65 -16.45
N ARG A 57 -6.59 -14.85 -16.61
CA ARG A 57 -7.20 -15.56 -15.46
C ARG A 57 -6.19 -15.90 -14.36
N GLN A 58 -4.99 -16.36 -14.73
CA GLN A 58 -3.94 -16.64 -13.75
C GLN A 58 -3.54 -15.38 -12.97
N LYS A 59 -3.37 -14.26 -13.66
CA LYS A 59 -3.03 -12.99 -13.01
C LYS A 59 -4.15 -12.49 -12.10
N LEU A 60 -5.39 -12.61 -12.55
CA LEU A 60 -6.57 -12.29 -11.73
C LEU A 60 -6.67 -13.20 -10.50
N ALA A 61 -6.36 -14.49 -10.61
CA ALA A 61 -6.35 -15.40 -9.46
C ALA A 61 -5.27 -15.00 -8.41
N ASP A 62 -4.07 -14.62 -8.85
CA ASP A 62 -3.02 -14.10 -7.96
C ASP A 62 -3.49 -12.83 -7.24
N PHE A 63 -4.03 -11.86 -7.97
CA PHE A 63 -4.57 -10.64 -7.38
C PHE A 63 -5.70 -10.91 -6.40
N TYR A 64 -6.59 -11.86 -6.71
CA TYR A 64 -7.67 -12.27 -5.82
C TYR A 64 -7.13 -12.81 -4.50
N ILE A 65 -6.20 -13.77 -4.54
CA ILE A 65 -5.62 -14.40 -3.36
C ILE A 65 -4.97 -13.33 -2.46
N ARG A 66 -4.16 -12.45 -3.05
CA ARG A 66 -3.47 -11.38 -2.30
C ARG A 66 -4.47 -10.37 -1.72
N SER A 67 -5.50 -10.01 -2.48
CA SER A 67 -6.57 -9.11 -2.00
C SER A 67 -7.37 -9.73 -0.85
N GLN A 68 -7.67 -11.03 -0.89
CA GLN A 68 -8.33 -11.74 0.20
C GLN A 68 -7.45 -11.81 1.45
N GLY A 69 -6.14 -12.07 1.29
CA GLY A 69 -5.19 -12.03 2.40
C GLY A 69 -5.18 -10.68 3.13
N LEU A 70 -5.19 -9.58 2.38
CA LEU A 70 -5.29 -8.22 2.93
C LEU A 70 -6.63 -8.00 3.64
N GLN A 71 -7.73 -8.43 3.05
CA GLN A 71 -9.07 -8.29 3.63
C GLN A 71 -9.18 -8.99 4.98
N TYR A 72 -8.74 -10.25 5.07
CA TYR A 72 -8.78 -11.01 6.32
C TYR A 72 -7.81 -10.45 7.37
N THR A 73 -6.66 -9.95 6.96
CA THR A 73 -5.73 -9.22 7.84
C THR A 73 -6.39 -7.97 8.40
N GLY A 74 -7.11 -7.22 7.55
CA GLY A 74 -7.90 -6.06 7.96
C GLY A 74 -9.00 -6.43 8.97
N TYR A 75 -9.72 -7.52 8.77
CA TYR A 75 -10.73 -8.01 9.72
C TYR A 75 -10.14 -8.36 11.09
N ARG A 76 -8.95 -8.94 11.14
CA ARG A 76 -8.24 -9.18 12.42
C ARG A 76 -7.93 -7.87 13.14
N THR A 77 -7.47 -6.85 12.42
CA THR A 77 -7.20 -5.52 12.98
C THR A 77 -8.49 -4.89 13.53
N LEU A 78 -9.58 -4.91 12.74
CA LEU A 78 -10.87 -4.39 13.17
C LEU A 78 -11.40 -5.12 14.41
N SER A 79 -11.27 -6.44 14.47
CA SER A 79 -11.67 -7.24 15.63
C SER A 79 -10.84 -6.92 16.86
N ALA A 80 -9.57 -6.59 16.73
CA ALA A 80 -8.73 -6.14 17.84
C ALA A 80 -9.18 -4.76 18.34
N LEU A 81 -9.39 -3.82 17.43
CA LEU A 81 -9.86 -2.46 17.75
C LEU A 81 -11.23 -2.47 18.44
N SER A 82 -12.16 -3.33 18.00
CA SER A 82 -13.49 -3.46 18.63
C SER A 82 -13.46 -3.99 20.06
N ARG A 83 -12.34 -4.61 20.45
CA ARG A 83 -12.07 -5.06 21.83
C ARG A 83 -11.28 -4.05 22.65
N GLY A 84 -11.13 -2.81 22.18
CA GLY A 84 -10.42 -1.74 22.85
C GLY A 84 -8.89 -1.74 22.65
N ALA A 85 -8.36 -2.57 21.74
CA ALA A 85 -6.94 -2.48 21.37
C ALA A 85 -6.65 -1.17 20.63
N THR A 86 -5.41 -0.68 20.76
CA THR A 86 -4.91 0.44 19.94
C THR A 86 -4.30 -0.09 18.63
N PRO A 87 -4.28 0.71 17.54
CA PRO A 87 -3.59 0.32 16.31
C PRO A 87 -2.13 -0.08 16.58
N GLY A 88 -1.79 -1.31 16.24
CA GLY A 88 -0.46 -1.87 16.43
C GLY A 88 0.43 -1.78 15.17
N PRO A 89 1.67 -2.26 15.27
CA PRO A 89 2.61 -2.29 14.13
C PRO A 89 2.11 -3.19 12.99
N GLU A 90 1.17 -4.10 13.25
CA GLU A 90 0.53 -4.99 12.26
C GLU A 90 -0.19 -4.20 11.16
N GLY A 91 -0.67 -2.99 11.44
CA GLY A 91 -1.25 -2.08 10.45
C GLY A 91 -0.29 -1.76 9.30
N SER A 92 1.03 -1.88 9.53
CA SER A 92 2.06 -1.73 8.50
C SER A 92 1.99 -2.82 7.42
N ILE A 93 1.50 -4.03 7.75
CA ILE A 93 1.38 -5.15 6.80
C ILE A 93 0.38 -4.79 5.70
N GLY A 94 -0.77 -4.24 6.09
CA GLY A 94 -1.81 -3.84 5.14
C GLY A 94 -1.28 -2.89 4.07
N LYS A 95 -0.54 -1.86 4.47
CA LYS A 95 0.04 -0.88 3.56
C LYS A 95 1.23 -1.44 2.77
N ALA A 96 2.13 -2.19 3.42
CA ALA A 96 3.32 -2.76 2.78
C ALA A 96 2.99 -3.75 1.64
N VAL A 97 1.85 -4.43 1.74
CA VAL A 97 1.36 -5.37 0.71
C VAL A 97 0.35 -4.68 -0.23
N GLY A 98 -0.54 -3.87 0.32
CA GLY A 98 -1.65 -3.27 -0.43
C GLY A 98 -1.20 -2.22 -1.46
N ALA A 99 -0.21 -1.39 -1.13
CA ALA A 99 0.26 -0.35 -2.05
C ALA A 99 0.96 -0.93 -3.29
N PRO A 100 1.92 -1.88 -3.17
CA PRO A 100 2.46 -2.58 -4.34
C PRO A 100 1.39 -3.34 -5.13
N LEU A 101 0.47 -4.03 -4.46
CA LEU A 101 -0.62 -4.75 -5.12
C LEU A 101 -1.50 -3.81 -5.96
N GLY A 102 -1.87 -2.66 -5.41
CA GLY A 102 -2.63 -1.64 -6.14
C GLY A 102 -1.91 -1.14 -7.38
N GLN A 103 -0.60 -0.90 -7.29
CA GLN A 103 0.22 -0.50 -8.42
C GLN A 103 0.31 -1.60 -9.51
N GLU A 104 0.52 -2.85 -9.10
CA GLU A 104 0.54 -3.99 -10.03
C GLU A 104 -0.81 -4.18 -10.74
N MET A 105 -1.92 -4.04 -10.00
CA MET A 105 -3.27 -4.13 -10.58
C MET A 105 -3.52 -3.00 -11.58
N ALA A 106 -3.10 -1.77 -11.26
CA ALA A 106 -3.24 -0.63 -12.17
C ALA A 106 -2.40 -0.83 -13.44
N SER A 107 -1.13 -1.23 -13.32
CA SER A 107 -0.29 -1.57 -14.48
C SER A 107 -0.93 -2.64 -15.36
N PHE A 108 -1.41 -3.71 -14.75
CA PHE A 108 -2.04 -4.80 -15.49
C PHE A 108 -3.34 -4.36 -16.19
N ALA A 109 -4.13 -3.50 -15.55
CA ALA A 109 -5.32 -2.93 -16.15
C ALA A 109 -4.99 -2.04 -17.36
N MET A 110 -3.93 -1.23 -17.26
CA MET A 110 -3.43 -0.42 -18.39
C MET A 110 -3.00 -1.29 -19.57
N GLU A 111 -2.21 -2.33 -19.33
CA GLU A 111 -1.78 -3.29 -20.34
C GLU A 111 -2.98 -4.01 -21.00
N MET A 112 -3.98 -4.38 -20.20
CA MET A 112 -5.18 -5.06 -20.68
C MET A 112 -6.02 -4.19 -21.62
N GLN A 113 -6.08 -2.88 -21.34
CA GLN A 113 -6.78 -1.90 -22.17
C GLN A 113 -6.05 -1.60 -23.50
N GLY A 114 -4.78 -1.98 -23.66
CA GLY A 114 -3.97 -1.68 -24.84
C GLY A 114 -3.88 -0.17 -25.10
N VAL A 115 -4.16 0.28 -26.30
CA VAL A 115 -4.09 1.70 -26.68
C VAL A 115 -5.01 2.58 -25.82
N MET A 116 -6.17 2.06 -25.41
CA MET A 116 -7.11 2.79 -24.56
C MET A 116 -6.55 3.06 -23.16
N GLY A 117 -5.57 2.30 -22.70
CA GLY A 117 -4.85 2.58 -21.47
C GLY A 117 -4.10 3.94 -21.48
N ALA A 118 -3.68 4.42 -22.63
CA ALA A 118 -3.01 5.70 -22.79
C ALA A 118 -3.96 6.91 -22.88
N VAL A 119 -5.27 6.66 -22.92
CA VAL A 119 -6.29 7.72 -23.05
C VAL A 119 -6.76 8.10 -21.64
N ASP A 120 -6.50 9.36 -21.26
CA ASP A 120 -6.93 9.96 -20.00
C ASP A 120 -8.11 10.93 -20.25
N ASP A 121 -9.26 10.34 -20.56
CA ASP A 121 -10.51 11.07 -20.79
C ASP A 121 -11.67 10.25 -20.24
N GLU A 122 -12.31 10.73 -19.19
CA GLU A 122 -13.40 10.05 -18.50
C GLU A 122 -14.57 9.67 -19.42
N SER A 123 -14.80 10.41 -20.51
CA SER A 123 -15.92 10.18 -21.42
C SER A 123 -15.72 8.97 -22.34
N VAL A 124 -14.48 8.58 -22.61
CA VAL A 124 -14.13 7.50 -23.57
C VAL A 124 -13.31 6.38 -22.95
N SER A 125 -12.61 6.65 -21.85
CA SER A 125 -11.78 5.65 -21.17
C SER A 125 -12.64 4.59 -20.47
N PRO A 126 -12.26 3.29 -20.55
CA PRO A 126 -12.95 2.25 -19.78
C PRO A 126 -13.02 2.59 -18.30
N GLN A 127 -14.21 2.39 -17.71
CA GLN A 127 -14.48 2.70 -16.30
C GLN A 127 -14.12 4.16 -15.92
N ALA A 128 -14.38 5.11 -16.85
CA ALA A 128 -14.16 6.54 -16.65
C ALA A 128 -12.73 6.89 -16.19
N GLY A 129 -11.71 6.26 -16.75
CA GLY A 129 -10.31 6.56 -16.45
C GLY A 129 -9.81 6.07 -15.08
N LEU A 130 -10.59 5.26 -14.38
CA LEU A 130 -10.22 4.74 -13.04
C LEU A 130 -8.80 4.17 -12.98
N TRP A 131 -8.39 3.40 -13.98
CA TRP A 131 -7.11 2.71 -13.98
C TRP A 131 -5.96 3.63 -14.37
N GLN A 132 -6.22 4.63 -15.20
CA GLN A 132 -5.27 5.71 -15.53
C GLN A 132 -4.95 6.53 -14.28
N GLU A 133 -5.99 6.96 -13.55
CA GLU A 133 -5.83 7.67 -12.28
C GLU A 133 -5.04 6.82 -11.26
N MET A 134 -5.41 5.55 -11.11
CA MET A 134 -4.69 4.65 -10.21
C MET A 134 -3.24 4.45 -10.63
N TYR A 135 -2.95 4.27 -11.92
CA TYR A 135 -1.60 4.07 -12.41
C TYR A 135 -0.70 5.27 -12.08
N LEU A 136 -1.20 6.48 -12.27
CA LEU A 136 -0.48 7.72 -11.97
C LEU A 136 -0.36 7.97 -10.46
N GLY A 137 -1.37 7.63 -9.68
CA GLY A 137 -1.43 7.92 -8.25
C GLY A 137 -0.74 6.90 -7.34
N THR A 138 -0.74 5.62 -7.70
CA THR A 138 -0.25 4.54 -6.83
C THR A 138 1.25 4.61 -6.47
N PRO A 139 2.17 5.15 -7.29
CA PRO A 139 3.55 5.38 -6.85
C PRO A 139 3.65 6.28 -5.63
N GLY A 140 2.81 7.31 -5.53
CA GLY A 140 2.72 8.20 -4.36
C GLY A 140 2.26 7.46 -3.10
N ILE A 141 1.34 6.51 -3.24
CA ILE A 141 0.86 5.69 -2.12
C ILE A 141 1.97 4.81 -1.53
N ARG A 142 2.98 4.41 -2.31
CA ARG A 142 4.13 3.65 -1.79
C ARG A 142 5.05 4.48 -0.88
N ILE A 143 4.96 5.80 -0.97
CA ILE A 143 5.75 6.75 -0.16
C ILE A 143 4.93 7.26 1.03
N ALA A 144 3.66 7.59 0.83
CA ALA A 144 2.74 8.10 1.84
C ALA A 144 2.59 7.14 3.04
N GLY A 145 2.43 7.66 4.24
CA GLY A 145 2.27 6.86 5.47
C GLY A 145 3.51 6.04 5.86
N GLY A 146 4.65 6.29 5.23
CA GLY A 146 5.93 5.60 5.37
C GLY A 146 6.28 4.77 4.14
N THR A 147 7.55 4.86 3.71
CA THR A 147 8.03 4.10 2.53
C THR A 147 7.99 2.59 2.78
N ASP A 148 8.06 1.82 1.69
CA ASP A 148 8.08 0.35 1.77
C ASP A 148 9.21 -0.15 2.67
N GLU A 149 10.39 0.49 2.65
CA GLU A 149 11.56 0.14 3.46
C GLU A 149 11.29 0.38 4.95
N ILE A 150 10.73 1.55 5.29
CA ILE A 150 10.36 1.87 6.67
C ILE A 150 9.31 0.87 7.21
N LEU A 151 8.34 0.49 6.39
CA LEU A 151 7.33 -0.49 6.79
C LEU A 151 7.92 -1.88 6.99
N LYS A 152 8.85 -2.30 6.12
CA LYS A 152 9.58 -3.57 6.29
C LYS A 152 10.38 -3.59 7.59
N ASN A 153 11.08 -2.50 7.93
CA ASN A 153 11.80 -2.39 9.20
C ASN A 153 10.84 -2.48 10.40
N ILE A 154 9.70 -1.78 10.35
CA ILE A 154 8.70 -1.86 11.41
C ILE A 154 8.17 -3.28 11.57
N ILE A 155 7.87 -3.97 10.48
CA ILE A 155 7.39 -5.36 10.49
C ILE A 155 8.47 -6.27 11.05
N ALA A 156 9.71 -6.15 10.58
CA ALA A 156 10.83 -6.95 11.05
C ALA A 156 11.06 -6.80 12.55
N GLU A 157 11.21 -5.56 13.03
CA GLU A 157 11.57 -5.29 14.42
C GLU A 157 10.39 -5.49 15.39
N ARG A 158 9.18 -5.06 15.02
CA ARG A 158 8.05 -4.97 15.97
C ARG A 158 7.01 -6.07 15.82
N VAL A 159 6.85 -6.66 14.64
CA VAL A 159 5.93 -7.79 14.41
C VAL A 159 6.68 -9.12 14.53
N LEU A 160 7.79 -9.26 13.80
CA LEU A 160 8.59 -10.49 13.79
C LEU A 160 9.61 -10.56 14.94
N ARG A 161 9.84 -9.44 15.65
CA ARG A 161 10.78 -9.33 16.76
C ARG A 161 12.22 -9.71 16.40
N LEU A 162 12.59 -9.41 15.15
CA LEU A 162 13.99 -9.54 14.72
C LEU A 162 14.87 -8.48 15.41
N PRO A 163 16.17 -8.74 15.56
CA PRO A 163 17.08 -7.75 16.13
C PRO A 163 17.03 -6.43 15.36
N PRO A 164 16.95 -5.29 16.04
CA PRO A 164 16.99 -3.99 15.38
C PRO A 164 18.37 -3.73 14.79
N GLU A 165 18.41 -2.87 13.78
CA GLU A 165 19.67 -2.36 13.22
C GLU A 165 20.47 -1.59 14.29
N ILE A 166 21.81 -1.60 14.18
CA ILE A 166 22.70 -0.87 15.08
C ILE A 166 22.42 0.63 14.91
N ARG A 167 21.94 1.26 15.99
CA ARG A 167 21.64 2.69 16.01
C ARG A 167 22.75 3.47 16.67
N VAL A 168 23.50 4.23 15.86
CA VAL A 168 24.58 5.11 16.36
C VAL A 168 24.07 6.47 16.79
N ASP A 169 22.82 6.78 16.48
CA ASP A 169 22.10 8.04 16.73
C ASP A 169 21.27 8.05 18.01
N LYS A 170 21.07 6.88 18.62
CA LYS A 170 20.22 6.73 19.80
C LYS A 170 20.88 7.39 21.02
N ASP A 171 20.07 8.21 21.73
CA ASP A 171 20.46 8.87 22.99
C ASP A 171 21.66 9.85 22.85
N ARG A 172 21.90 10.36 21.64
CA ARG A 172 22.93 11.38 21.36
C ARG A 172 22.32 12.65 20.78
N PRO A 173 22.82 13.83 21.12
CA PRO A 173 22.48 15.06 20.41
C PRO A 173 22.85 14.97 18.94
N PHE A 174 22.04 15.54 18.03
CA PHE A 174 22.26 15.49 16.58
C PHE A 174 23.69 15.89 16.16
N ARG A 175 24.28 16.92 16.82
CA ARG A 175 25.65 17.37 16.55
C ARG A 175 26.76 16.35 16.84
N GLU A 176 26.44 15.31 17.61
CA GLU A 176 27.37 14.26 18.05
C GLU A 176 27.19 12.94 17.25
N ILE A 177 26.22 12.93 16.34
CA ILE A 177 25.98 11.77 15.48
C ILE A 177 27.11 11.68 14.42
N PRO A 178 27.74 10.52 14.24
CA PRO A 178 28.74 10.32 13.20
C PRO A 178 28.19 10.65 11.81
N THR A 179 28.83 11.54 11.09
CA THR A 179 28.49 11.90 9.70
C THR A 179 29.52 11.27 8.76
N GLY A 180 29.14 10.16 8.13
CA GLY A 180 29.99 9.47 7.14
C GLY A 180 31.01 8.49 7.72
N SER A 181 31.78 7.85 6.85
CA SER A 181 32.85 6.95 7.24
C SER A 181 33.97 7.73 7.95
N THR A 182 34.29 7.35 9.18
CA THR A 182 35.55 7.74 9.80
C THR A 182 36.68 7.35 8.86
N LYS A 183 37.32 8.34 8.22
CA LYS A 183 38.63 8.11 7.60
C LYS A 183 39.54 7.55 8.69
N LYS A 184 39.98 6.31 8.52
CA LYS A 184 41.11 5.77 9.28
C LYS A 184 42.36 6.54 8.91
#